data_f2f82ba3a1833992e924322a4d34cf9d
#
_entry.id   f2f82ba3a1833992e924322a4d34cf9d
#
_cell.length_a   1.000
_cell.length_b   1.000
_cell.length_c   1.000
_cell.angle_alpha   90.00
_cell.angle_beta   90.00
_cell.angle_gamma   90.00
#
_symmetry.space_group_name_H-M   'P 1'
#
loop_
_entity.id
_entity.type
_entity.pdbx_description
1 polymer ?
#
loop_
_entity_poly.entity_id
_entity_poly.type
_entity_poly.pdbx_seq_one_letter_code
_entity_poly.pdbx_strand_id
1 'polypeptide(L)'
;MEFTLDVPFIRDVLWQEHAQARDEIQELGVLRAFASSRQRHDARIAAAPDIGRLACRVGCTWCCYFTVDVRAVEVFGILEFMEQSFTPEELARVYTEVRTNSRVLGKLKEGERATRNVKCPLLNDGRCTIYAVRPQSCRNYHATNVAGCQQSYQEPENLDIDPDFAPGVYQAGGAHVEAVSGAMRAAGYDVDAYELNCALDAALSEPGARERFEARLKPFTGLGGEEVTAEFDDLGP
;
A
#
# COMPACT_ATOMS: atom_id res chain seq x y z
N MET A 1 3.96 6.70 -21.25
CA MET A 1 4.27 8.18 -21.31
C MET A 1 5.70 8.36 -20.81
N GLU A 2 6.60 8.95 -21.61
CA GLU A 2 7.93 9.31 -21.12
C GLU A 2 7.83 10.58 -20.27
N PHE A 3 8.32 10.53 -19.05
CA PHE A 3 8.46 11.71 -18.19
C PHE A 3 9.89 11.74 -17.61
N THR A 4 10.36 12.93 -17.28
CA THR A 4 11.70 13.12 -16.73
C THR A 4 11.65 13.00 -15.22
N LEU A 5 12.55 12.20 -14.65
CA LEU A 5 12.76 12.12 -13.20
C LEU A 5 13.43 13.41 -12.70
N ASP A 6 12.86 14.02 -11.69
CA ASP A 6 13.50 15.09 -10.91
C ASP A 6 14.42 14.44 -9.85
N VAL A 7 15.59 14.03 -10.28
CA VAL A 7 16.56 13.31 -9.43
C VAL A 7 16.94 14.10 -8.16
N PRO A 8 17.21 15.42 -8.20
CA PRO A 8 17.42 16.19 -6.99
C PRO A 8 16.25 16.11 -6.00
N PHE A 9 15.03 16.32 -6.48
CA PHE A 9 13.83 16.24 -5.65
C PHE A 9 13.64 14.84 -5.05
N ILE A 10 13.74 13.79 -5.85
CA ILE A 10 13.62 12.39 -5.40
C ILE A 10 14.64 12.11 -4.29
N ARG A 11 15.89 12.48 -4.51
CA ARG A 11 16.98 12.30 -3.53
C ARG A 11 16.71 13.03 -2.23
N ASP A 12 16.27 14.26 -2.29
CA ASP A 12 15.90 15.04 -1.10
C ASP A 12 14.79 14.36 -0.28
N VAL A 13 13.75 13.85 -0.95
CA VAL A 13 12.67 13.12 -0.32
C VAL A 13 13.19 11.84 0.35
N LEU A 14 13.98 11.04 -0.38
CA LEU A 14 14.56 9.79 0.12
C LEU A 14 15.38 10.04 1.39
N TRP A 15 16.30 10.98 1.37
CA TRP A 15 17.18 11.25 2.50
C TRP A 15 16.44 11.80 3.72
N GLN A 16 15.56 12.78 3.51
CA GLN A 16 14.80 13.39 4.61
C GLN A 16 13.87 12.37 5.29
N GLU A 17 13.08 11.66 4.49
CA GLU A 17 12.10 10.71 5.04
C GLU A 17 12.77 9.47 5.65
N HIS A 18 13.85 8.96 5.03
CA HIS A 18 14.60 7.85 5.59
C HIS A 18 15.18 8.20 6.97
N ALA A 19 15.80 9.38 7.11
CA ALA A 19 16.34 9.83 8.39
C ALA A 19 15.22 9.98 9.43
N GLN A 20 14.12 10.63 9.06
CA GLN A 20 12.98 10.83 9.96
C GLN A 20 12.34 9.50 10.40
N ALA A 21 12.10 8.58 9.44
CA ALA A 21 11.52 7.27 9.73
C ALA A 21 12.45 6.43 10.62
N ARG A 22 13.76 6.44 10.38
CA ARG A 22 14.75 5.76 11.21
C ARG A 22 14.68 6.23 12.68
N ASP A 23 14.70 7.55 12.88
CA ASP A 23 14.70 8.15 14.22
C ASP A 23 13.37 7.82 14.93
N GLU A 24 12.22 7.95 14.25
CA GLU A 24 10.92 7.59 14.81
C GLU A 24 10.77 6.08 15.10
N ILE A 25 11.35 5.20 14.28
CA ILE A 25 11.36 3.75 14.57
C ILE A 25 12.09 3.47 15.89
N GLN A 26 13.18 4.16 16.16
CA GLN A 26 13.93 4.00 17.41
C GLN A 26 13.17 4.55 18.63
N GLU A 27 12.50 5.68 18.47
CA GLU A 27 11.81 6.37 19.57
C GLU A 27 10.41 5.82 19.86
N LEU A 28 9.64 5.52 18.83
CA LEU A 28 8.20 5.21 18.92
C LEU A 28 7.86 3.75 18.62
N GLY A 29 8.80 3.01 18.05
CA GLY A 29 8.55 1.70 17.44
C GLY A 29 7.94 1.78 16.03
N VAL A 30 8.09 0.69 15.28
CA VAL A 30 7.81 0.65 13.83
C VAL A 30 6.38 1.00 13.45
N LEU A 31 5.37 0.53 14.21
CA LEU A 31 3.96 0.78 13.89
C LEU A 31 3.57 2.26 14.04
N ARG A 32 4.05 2.92 15.10
CA ARG A 32 3.80 4.35 15.31
C ARG A 32 4.59 5.23 14.34
N ALA A 33 5.84 4.90 14.08
CA ALA A 33 6.67 5.58 13.08
C ALA A 33 6.01 5.49 11.70
N PHE A 34 5.50 4.32 11.32
CA PHE A 34 4.77 4.15 10.06
C PHE A 34 3.46 4.96 10.02
N ALA A 35 2.73 5.05 11.13
CA ALA A 35 1.53 5.88 11.21
C ALA A 35 1.84 7.38 11.05
N SER A 36 2.94 7.88 11.63
CA SER A 36 3.42 9.26 11.43
C SER A 36 3.85 9.50 9.98
N SER A 37 4.58 8.54 9.40
CA SER A 37 5.02 8.59 8.01
C SER A 37 3.83 8.71 7.03
N ARG A 38 2.72 8.02 7.25
CA ARG A 38 1.51 8.17 6.41
C ARG A 38 0.99 9.61 6.36
N GLN A 39 1.06 10.34 7.47
CA GLN A 39 0.63 11.76 7.49
C GLN A 39 1.58 12.64 6.67
N ARG A 40 2.89 12.38 6.76
CA ARG A 40 3.88 13.10 5.94
C ARG A 40 3.74 12.74 4.46
N HIS A 41 3.42 11.48 4.15
CA HIS A 41 3.12 11.05 2.79
C HIS A 41 1.93 11.83 2.20
N ASP A 42 0.81 11.93 2.92
CA ASP A 42 -0.36 12.68 2.46
C ASP A 42 -0.02 14.18 2.27
N ALA A 43 0.73 14.77 3.19
CA ALA A 43 1.18 16.16 3.06
C ALA A 43 2.08 16.38 1.84
N ARG A 44 2.97 15.44 1.56
CA ARG A 44 3.89 15.47 0.40
C ARG A 44 3.14 15.36 -0.92
N ILE A 45 2.18 14.44 -1.00
CA ILE A 45 1.29 14.31 -2.16
C ILE A 45 0.49 15.59 -2.37
N ALA A 46 -0.07 16.17 -1.32
CA ALA A 46 -0.86 17.40 -1.40
C ALA A 46 -0.02 18.62 -1.84
N ALA A 47 1.28 18.61 -1.61
CA ALA A 47 2.21 19.65 -2.01
C ALA A 47 2.77 19.47 -3.44
N ALA A 48 2.49 18.33 -4.11
CA ALA A 48 3.00 18.08 -5.45
C ALA A 48 2.47 19.11 -6.46
N PRO A 49 3.32 19.60 -7.39
CA PRO A 49 2.97 20.72 -8.28
C PRO A 49 1.82 20.40 -9.24
N ASP A 50 1.59 19.13 -9.51
CA ASP A 50 0.58 18.62 -10.44
C ASP A 50 -0.60 17.91 -9.75
N ILE A 51 -0.74 18.08 -8.44
CA ILE A 51 -1.85 17.52 -7.64
C ILE A 51 -3.23 17.86 -8.22
N GLY A 52 -3.38 19.06 -8.77
CA GLY A 52 -4.63 19.51 -9.39
C GLY A 52 -5.04 18.77 -10.67
N ARG A 53 -4.14 17.94 -11.22
CA ARG A 53 -4.44 17.11 -12.40
C ARG A 53 -5.16 15.80 -12.04
N LEU A 54 -5.20 15.41 -10.77
CA LEU A 54 -5.78 14.15 -10.36
C LEU A 54 -7.29 14.10 -10.60
N ALA A 55 -7.73 13.05 -11.27
CA ALA A 55 -9.15 12.73 -11.46
C ALA A 55 -9.73 11.90 -10.30
N CYS A 56 -8.88 11.36 -9.44
CA CYS A 56 -9.28 10.59 -8.26
C CYS A 56 -10.02 11.46 -7.25
N ARG A 57 -11.18 10.98 -6.79
CA ARG A 57 -12.04 11.69 -5.84
C ARG A 57 -12.78 10.71 -4.94
N VAL A 58 -13.34 11.20 -3.86
CA VAL A 58 -14.21 10.41 -2.98
C VAL A 58 -15.35 9.79 -3.82
N GLY A 59 -15.54 8.49 -3.70
CA GLY A 59 -16.52 7.71 -4.47
C GLY A 59 -15.98 7.16 -5.81
N CYS A 60 -14.75 7.45 -6.20
CA CYS A 60 -14.07 6.71 -7.27
C CYS A 60 -13.58 5.37 -6.70
N THR A 61 -13.97 4.24 -7.34
CA THR A 61 -13.74 2.90 -6.78
C THR A 61 -13.12 1.90 -7.77
N TRP A 62 -12.75 2.32 -8.97
CA TRP A 62 -12.24 1.40 -9.99
C TRP A 62 -11.03 0.59 -9.51
N CYS A 63 -10.05 1.25 -8.90
CA CYS A 63 -8.86 0.59 -8.34
C CYS A 63 -9.16 -0.31 -7.12
N CYS A 64 -10.35 -0.21 -6.50
CA CYS A 64 -10.75 -1.09 -5.41
C CYS A 64 -11.13 -2.51 -5.86
N TYR A 65 -10.95 -2.82 -7.12
CA TYR A 65 -11.11 -4.17 -7.68
C TYR A 65 -9.80 -4.78 -8.15
N PHE A 66 -8.71 -4.03 -8.16
CA PHE A 66 -7.39 -4.52 -8.52
C PHE A 66 -6.70 -5.16 -7.30
N THR A 67 -5.78 -6.07 -7.55
CA THR A 67 -4.93 -6.61 -6.48
C THR A 67 -4.07 -5.50 -5.88
N VAL A 68 -3.84 -5.56 -4.59
CA VAL A 68 -3.10 -4.57 -3.84
C VAL A 68 -2.02 -5.27 -3.04
N ASP A 69 -0.78 -4.86 -3.23
CA ASP A 69 0.33 -5.30 -2.42
C ASP A 69 0.51 -4.39 -1.21
N VAL A 70 0.76 -5.02 -0.08
CA VAL A 70 0.93 -4.38 1.23
C VAL A 70 2.15 -4.94 1.95
N ARG A 71 2.74 -4.15 2.82
CA ARG A 71 3.74 -4.63 3.77
C ARG A 71 3.09 -5.02 5.09
N ALA A 72 3.75 -5.87 5.86
CA ALA A 72 3.23 -6.34 7.15
C ALA A 72 2.87 -5.20 8.11
N VAL A 73 3.65 -4.13 8.16
CA VAL A 73 3.37 -2.93 8.97
C VAL A 73 2.03 -2.29 8.63
N GLU A 74 1.63 -2.33 7.36
CA GLU A 74 0.35 -1.80 6.89
C GLU A 74 -0.80 -2.68 7.33
N VAL A 75 -0.62 -3.99 7.23
CA VAL A 75 -1.60 -4.99 7.68
C VAL A 75 -1.94 -4.81 9.15
N PHE A 76 -0.92 -4.71 10.02
CA PHE A 76 -1.14 -4.52 11.46
C PHE A 76 -1.76 -3.16 11.76
N GLY A 77 -1.39 -2.12 11.04
CA GLY A 77 -2.03 -0.81 11.17
C GLY A 77 -3.50 -0.79 10.71
N ILE A 78 -3.86 -1.56 9.69
CA ILE A 78 -5.24 -1.73 9.23
C ILE A 78 -6.05 -2.50 10.27
N LEU A 79 -5.54 -3.61 10.79
CA LEU A 79 -6.23 -4.41 11.80
C LEU A 79 -6.48 -3.60 13.08
N GLU A 80 -5.48 -2.87 13.57
CA GLU A 80 -5.62 -2.00 14.73
C GLU A 80 -6.70 -0.92 14.52
N PHE A 81 -6.74 -0.29 13.34
CA PHE A 81 -7.77 0.69 13.00
C PHE A 81 -9.16 0.04 12.96
N MET A 82 -9.29 -1.13 12.36
CA MET A 82 -10.58 -1.84 12.27
C MET A 82 -11.09 -2.24 13.66
N GLU A 83 -10.23 -2.76 14.53
CA GLU A 83 -10.57 -3.11 15.91
C GLU A 83 -11.08 -1.92 16.72
N GLN A 84 -10.53 -0.72 16.47
CA GLN A 84 -10.91 0.51 17.16
C GLN A 84 -12.15 1.21 16.60
N SER A 85 -12.46 0.98 15.31
CA SER A 85 -13.42 1.82 14.57
C SER A 85 -14.64 1.08 14.05
N PHE A 86 -14.56 -0.26 13.89
CA PHE A 86 -15.63 -1.05 13.27
C PHE A 86 -16.52 -1.69 14.33
N THR A 87 -17.80 -1.82 14.00
CA THR A 87 -18.71 -2.64 14.79
C THR A 87 -18.39 -4.13 14.63
N PRO A 88 -18.86 -5.01 15.55
CA PRO A 88 -18.69 -6.45 15.40
C PRO A 88 -19.24 -7.01 14.09
N GLU A 89 -20.34 -6.46 13.59
CA GLU A 89 -20.97 -6.86 12.33
C GLU A 89 -20.10 -6.47 11.12
N GLU A 90 -19.50 -5.27 11.13
CA GLU A 90 -18.59 -4.82 10.10
C GLU A 90 -17.32 -5.67 10.08
N LEU A 91 -16.75 -5.98 11.25
CA LEU A 91 -15.60 -6.88 11.37
C LEU A 91 -15.92 -8.27 10.80
N ALA A 92 -17.06 -8.85 11.18
CA ALA A 92 -17.47 -10.17 10.71
C ALA A 92 -17.65 -10.21 9.19
N ARG A 93 -18.22 -9.14 8.59
CA ARG A 93 -18.36 -8.99 7.16
C ARG A 93 -16.98 -8.96 6.48
N VAL A 94 -16.11 -8.06 6.93
CA VAL A 94 -14.78 -7.89 6.34
C VAL A 94 -13.95 -9.18 6.44
N TYR A 95 -13.95 -9.84 7.60
CA TYR A 95 -13.22 -11.10 7.80
C TYR A 95 -13.73 -12.22 6.89
N THR A 96 -15.04 -12.26 6.65
CA THR A 96 -15.64 -13.23 5.71
C THR A 96 -15.21 -12.95 4.28
N GLU A 97 -15.24 -11.69 3.84
CA GLU A 97 -14.81 -11.28 2.50
C GLU A 97 -13.29 -11.49 2.30
N VAL A 98 -12.46 -11.10 3.27
CA VAL A 98 -11.01 -11.34 3.28
C VAL A 98 -10.70 -12.83 3.07
N ARG A 99 -11.31 -13.70 3.88
CA ARG A 99 -11.10 -15.14 3.80
C ARG A 99 -11.57 -15.75 2.48
N THR A 100 -12.65 -15.21 1.92
CA THR A 100 -13.18 -15.63 0.62
C THR A 100 -12.22 -15.23 -0.50
N ASN A 101 -11.75 -14.00 -0.50
CA ASN A 101 -10.81 -13.47 -1.50
C ASN A 101 -9.43 -14.16 -1.41
N SER A 102 -8.92 -14.35 -0.19
CA SER A 102 -7.65 -15.06 0.06
C SER A 102 -7.64 -16.47 -0.53
N ARG A 103 -8.75 -17.22 -0.42
CA ARG A 103 -8.87 -18.56 -1.02
C ARG A 103 -8.80 -18.57 -2.55
N VAL A 104 -9.19 -17.48 -3.18
CA VAL A 104 -9.11 -17.31 -4.65
C VAL A 104 -7.73 -16.82 -5.03
N LEU A 105 -7.29 -15.70 -4.46
CA LEU A 105 -6.05 -15.02 -4.84
C LEU A 105 -4.79 -15.79 -4.43
N GLY A 106 -4.80 -16.47 -3.29
CA GLY A 106 -3.67 -17.26 -2.79
C GLY A 106 -3.30 -18.49 -3.65
N LYS A 107 -4.16 -18.88 -4.60
CA LYS A 107 -3.89 -19.95 -5.56
C LYS A 107 -3.27 -19.44 -6.87
N LEU A 108 -3.29 -18.15 -7.09
CA LEU A 108 -2.85 -17.50 -8.30
C LEU A 108 -1.40 -17.00 -8.14
N LYS A 109 -0.66 -17.06 -9.24
CA LYS A 109 0.63 -16.37 -9.35
C LYS A 109 0.40 -14.87 -9.50
N GLU A 110 1.43 -14.06 -9.25
CA GLU A 110 1.38 -12.61 -9.37
C GLU A 110 0.76 -12.13 -10.70
N GLY A 111 1.28 -12.57 -11.84
CA GLY A 111 0.74 -12.20 -13.15
C GLY A 111 -0.71 -12.63 -13.38
N GLU A 112 -1.16 -13.73 -12.75
CA GLU A 112 -2.57 -14.16 -12.81
C GLU A 112 -3.45 -13.31 -11.90
N ARG A 113 -2.92 -12.86 -10.76
CA ARG A 113 -3.61 -11.93 -9.86
C ARG A 113 -3.86 -10.58 -10.51
N ALA A 114 -2.85 -10.07 -11.23
CA ALA A 114 -2.94 -8.79 -11.94
C ALA A 114 -4.07 -8.73 -12.98
N THR A 115 -4.48 -9.89 -13.53
CA THR A 115 -5.56 -10.00 -14.52
C THR A 115 -6.93 -10.34 -13.90
N ARG A 116 -7.10 -10.18 -12.58
CA ARG A 116 -8.34 -10.53 -11.87
C ARG A 116 -8.93 -9.34 -11.13
N ASN A 117 -10.18 -9.04 -11.44
CA ASN A 117 -10.95 -8.09 -10.66
C ASN A 117 -11.58 -8.77 -9.45
N VAL A 118 -11.08 -8.45 -8.27
CA VAL A 118 -11.62 -8.94 -7.00
C VAL A 118 -11.97 -7.74 -6.13
N LYS A 119 -13.24 -7.61 -5.77
CA LYS A 119 -13.69 -6.49 -4.93
C LYS A 119 -12.93 -6.46 -3.60
N CYS A 120 -12.34 -5.33 -3.29
CA CYS A 120 -11.68 -5.10 -2.00
C CYS A 120 -12.66 -5.30 -0.84
N PRO A 121 -12.34 -6.09 0.20
CA PRO A 121 -13.21 -6.34 1.35
C PRO A 121 -13.48 -5.09 2.19
N LEU A 122 -12.65 -4.07 2.01
CA LEU A 122 -12.72 -2.79 2.70
C LEU A 122 -13.51 -1.73 1.91
N LEU A 123 -14.07 -2.11 0.75
CA LEU A 123 -14.99 -1.29 -0.03
C LEU A 123 -16.43 -1.56 0.40
N ASN A 124 -17.08 -0.58 1.01
CA ASN A 124 -18.49 -0.64 1.39
C ASN A 124 -19.25 0.58 0.89
N ASP A 125 -20.41 0.38 0.26
CA ASP A 125 -21.27 1.44 -0.29
C ASP A 125 -20.51 2.50 -1.12
N GLY A 126 -19.58 2.05 -1.97
CA GLY A 126 -18.77 2.91 -2.82
C GLY A 126 -17.72 3.73 -2.09
N ARG A 127 -17.36 3.37 -0.85
CA ARG A 127 -16.36 4.07 -0.02
C ARG A 127 -15.36 3.11 0.59
N CYS A 128 -14.10 3.52 0.62
CA CYS A 128 -13.07 2.82 1.38
C CYS A 128 -13.29 3.05 2.87
N THR A 129 -13.61 1.99 3.62
CA THR A 129 -13.90 2.06 5.06
C THR A 129 -12.65 2.32 5.91
N ILE A 130 -11.47 2.10 5.34
CA ILE A 130 -10.18 2.35 5.98
C ILE A 130 -9.41 3.51 5.32
N TYR A 131 -10.10 4.50 4.73
CA TYR A 131 -9.46 5.55 3.92
C TYR A 131 -8.29 6.23 4.64
N ALA A 132 -8.41 6.48 5.95
CA ALA A 132 -7.36 7.09 6.77
C ALA A 132 -6.09 6.24 6.88
N VAL A 133 -6.24 4.91 6.83
CA VAL A 133 -5.13 3.93 6.99
C VAL A 133 -4.92 3.06 5.74
N ARG A 134 -5.50 3.47 4.60
CA ARG A 134 -5.36 2.73 3.33
C ARG A 134 -3.89 2.48 2.99
N PRO A 135 -3.57 1.36 2.33
CA PRO A 135 -2.21 1.03 1.93
C PRO A 135 -1.50 2.12 1.13
N GLN A 136 -0.18 2.14 1.21
CA GLN A 136 0.64 3.07 0.42
C GLN A 136 0.46 2.84 -1.08
N SER A 137 0.32 1.59 -1.54
CA SER A 137 -0.04 1.28 -2.92
C SER A 137 -1.34 1.96 -3.34
N CYS A 138 -2.38 1.94 -2.48
CA CYS A 138 -3.63 2.66 -2.74
C CYS A 138 -3.48 4.18 -2.67
N ARG A 139 -2.53 4.72 -1.89
CA ARG A 139 -2.25 6.16 -1.78
C ARG A 139 -1.53 6.67 -3.02
N ASN A 140 -0.61 5.88 -3.54
CA ASN A 140 0.19 6.20 -4.71
C ASN A 140 -0.52 5.90 -6.02
N TYR A 141 -1.49 4.97 -6.03
CA TYR A 141 -2.26 4.70 -7.23
C TYR A 141 -3.22 5.85 -7.51
N HIS A 142 -2.97 6.55 -8.59
CA HIS A 142 -3.78 7.69 -9.01
C HIS A 142 -3.83 7.76 -10.54
N ALA A 143 -4.80 8.52 -11.04
CA ALA A 143 -4.94 8.77 -12.47
C ALA A 143 -5.34 10.22 -12.71
N THR A 144 -4.93 10.77 -13.84
CA THR A 144 -5.34 12.10 -14.31
C THR A 144 -6.63 12.06 -15.13
N ASN A 145 -7.08 10.86 -15.53
CA ASN A 145 -8.40 10.62 -16.12
C ASN A 145 -8.99 9.31 -15.59
N VAL A 146 -10.31 9.23 -15.48
CA VAL A 146 -11.01 8.04 -14.98
C VAL A 146 -11.20 6.98 -16.07
N ALA A 147 -11.13 7.36 -17.34
CA ALA A 147 -11.44 6.46 -18.45
C ALA A 147 -10.44 5.29 -18.53
N GLY A 148 -9.13 5.56 -18.32
CA GLY A 148 -8.11 4.51 -18.26
C GLY A 148 -8.38 3.49 -17.15
N CYS A 149 -8.71 3.96 -15.93
CA CYS A 149 -9.05 3.09 -14.81
C CYS A 149 -10.30 2.24 -15.10
N GLN A 150 -11.31 2.83 -15.74
CA GLN A 150 -12.52 2.13 -16.15
C GLN A 150 -12.21 1.07 -17.21
N GLN A 151 -11.38 1.40 -18.19
CA GLN A 151 -10.97 0.46 -19.23
C GLN A 151 -10.15 -0.70 -18.65
N SER A 152 -9.16 -0.43 -17.77
CA SER A 152 -8.41 -1.48 -17.08
C SER A 152 -9.32 -2.43 -16.29
N TYR A 153 -10.38 -1.90 -15.67
CA TYR A 153 -11.39 -2.72 -14.99
C TYR A 153 -12.23 -3.56 -15.98
N GLN A 154 -12.58 -3.02 -17.15
CA GLN A 154 -13.39 -3.73 -18.16
C GLN A 154 -12.58 -4.79 -18.92
N GLU A 155 -11.30 -4.57 -19.07
CA GLU A 155 -10.36 -5.42 -19.81
C GLU A 155 -9.20 -5.89 -18.92
N PRO A 156 -9.46 -6.64 -17.82
CA PRO A 156 -8.43 -6.94 -16.81
C PRO A 156 -7.28 -7.80 -17.34
N GLU A 157 -7.46 -8.52 -18.45
CA GLU A 157 -6.41 -9.31 -19.10
C GLU A 157 -5.48 -8.46 -19.98
N ASN A 158 -5.86 -7.22 -20.28
CA ASN A 158 -5.08 -6.30 -21.09
C ASN A 158 -4.21 -5.41 -20.19
N LEU A 159 -3.00 -5.87 -19.90
CA LEU A 159 -2.03 -5.16 -19.06
C LEU A 159 -1.33 -3.98 -19.76
N ASP A 160 -1.59 -3.75 -21.05
CA ASP A 160 -1.08 -2.59 -21.79
C ASP A 160 -1.89 -1.30 -21.52
N ILE A 161 -3.03 -1.42 -20.82
CA ILE A 161 -3.83 -0.27 -20.41
C ILE A 161 -3.19 0.36 -19.18
N ASP A 162 -2.53 1.49 -19.37
CA ASP A 162 -1.90 2.26 -18.31
C ASP A 162 -2.63 3.60 -18.14
N PRO A 163 -3.37 3.82 -17.04
CA PRO A 163 -3.97 5.11 -16.77
C PRO A 163 -2.93 6.21 -16.66
N ASP A 164 -3.16 7.33 -17.33
CA ASP A 164 -2.27 8.49 -17.20
C ASP A 164 -2.12 8.92 -15.74
N PHE A 165 -0.92 9.23 -15.32
CA PHE A 165 -0.61 9.68 -13.96
C PHE A 165 -0.01 11.09 -13.94
N ALA A 166 0.10 11.65 -12.74
CA ALA A 166 0.74 12.94 -12.48
C ALA A 166 2.18 12.72 -12.04
N PRO A 167 3.19 13.07 -12.86
CA PRO A 167 4.60 12.73 -12.58
C PRO A 167 5.13 13.28 -11.25
N GLY A 168 4.74 14.49 -10.86
CA GLY A 168 5.16 15.08 -9.59
C GLY A 168 4.58 14.32 -8.39
N VAL A 169 3.29 13.97 -8.44
CA VAL A 169 2.64 13.12 -7.42
C VAL A 169 3.31 11.75 -7.36
N TYR A 170 3.57 11.13 -8.51
CA TYR A 170 4.21 9.82 -8.61
C TYR A 170 5.58 9.80 -7.94
N GLN A 171 6.46 10.76 -8.31
CA GLN A 171 7.81 10.85 -7.75
C GLN A 171 7.78 11.15 -6.24
N ALA A 172 6.90 12.06 -5.81
CA ALA A 172 6.78 12.41 -4.40
C ALA A 172 6.33 11.21 -3.54
N GLY A 173 5.34 10.46 -4.02
CA GLY A 173 4.79 9.31 -3.32
C GLY A 173 5.73 8.10 -3.37
N GLY A 174 6.30 7.78 -4.52
CA GLY A 174 7.25 6.67 -4.71
C GLY A 174 8.48 6.84 -3.84
N ALA A 175 9.18 7.98 -3.94
CA ALA A 175 10.35 8.26 -3.13
C ALA A 175 10.07 8.20 -1.62
N HIS A 176 8.90 8.68 -1.18
CA HIS A 176 8.50 8.56 0.23
C HIS A 176 8.36 7.10 0.68
N VAL A 177 7.67 6.27 -0.11
CA VAL A 177 7.46 4.85 0.21
C VAL A 177 8.78 4.09 0.29
N GLU A 178 9.69 4.36 -0.64
CA GLU A 178 11.01 3.72 -0.64
C GLU A 178 11.86 4.14 0.55
N ALA A 179 11.86 5.44 0.89
CA ALA A 179 12.58 5.94 2.06
C ALA A 179 12.15 5.25 3.35
N VAL A 180 10.84 5.13 3.58
CA VAL A 180 10.30 4.47 4.76
C VAL A 180 10.63 2.98 4.76
N SER A 181 10.50 2.33 3.60
CA SER A 181 10.84 0.91 3.44
C SER A 181 12.33 0.66 3.69
N GLY A 182 13.20 1.54 3.18
CA GLY A 182 14.64 1.49 3.43
C GLY A 182 14.99 1.63 4.92
N ALA A 183 14.35 2.58 5.62
CA ALA A 183 14.55 2.76 7.06
C ALA A 183 14.07 1.53 7.88
N MET A 184 12.94 0.94 7.51
CA MET A 184 12.44 -0.30 8.13
C MET A 184 13.37 -1.49 7.86
N ARG A 185 13.83 -1.65 6.62
CA ARG A 185 14.79 -2.69 6.23
C ARG A 185 16.11 -2.55 7.01
N ALA A 186 16.66 -1.33 7.09
CA ALA A 186 17.87 -1.04 7.85
C ALA A 186 17.70 -1.34 9.35
N ALA A 187 16.50 -1.18 9.90
CA ALA A 187 16.14 -1.56 11.25
C ALA A 187 15.86 -3.06 11.43
N GLY A 188 15.93 -3.88 10.36
CA GLY A 188 15.76 -5.33 10.38
C GLY A 188 14.32 -5.81 10.31
N TYR A 189 13.36 -4.94 9.97
CA TYR A 189 11.97 -5.34 9.79
C TYR A 189 11.72 -5.94 8.41
N ASP A 190 10.71 -6.81 8.35
CA ASP A 190 10.20 -7.34 7.09
C ASP A 190 9.54 -6.24 6.26
N VAL A 191 9.95 -6.13 5.01
CA VAL A 191 9.44 -5.16 4.03
C VAL A 191 8.95 -5.82 2.75
N ASP A 192 8.83 -7.15 2.73
CA ASP A 192 8.28 -7.86 1.60
C ASP A 192 6.86 -7.38 1.29
N ALA A 193 6.50 -7.47 0.02
CA ALA A 193 5.14 -7.24 -0.44
C ALA A 193 4.32 -8.52 -0.34
N TYR A 194 3.10 -8.37 0.09
CA TYR A 194 2.12 -9.44 0.24
C TYR A 194 0.80 -8.99 -0.39
N GLU A 195 0.08 -9.89 -1.03
CA GLU A 195 -1.28 -9.58 -1.49
C GLU A 195 -2.19 -9.28 -0.28
N LEU A 196 -2.92 -8.18 -0.33
CA LEU A 196 -3.68 -7.61 0.80
C LEU A 196 -4.61 -8.61 1.49
N ASN A 197 -5.42 -9.36 0.72
CA ASN A 197 -6.37 -10.31 1.32
C ASN A 197 -5.64 -11.49 1.95
N CYS A 198 -4.59 -12.00 1.30
CA CYS A 198 -3.79 -13.10 1.83
C CYS A 198 -3.05 -12.68 3.10
N ALA A 199 -2.51 -11.47 3.14
CA ALA A 199 -1.81 -10.94 4.31
C ALA A 199 -2.76 -10.67 5.50
N LEU A 200 -3.94 -10.11 5.23
CA LEU A 200 -4.97 -9.94 6.26
C LEU A 200 -5.46 -11.29 6.79
N ASP A 201 -5.71 -12.27 5.93
CA ASP A 201 -6.14 -13.62 6.34
C ASP A 201 -5.06 -14.31 7.18
N ALA A 202 -3.80 -14.22 6.78
CA ALA A 202 -2.67 -14.74 7.54
C ALA A 202 -2.55 -14.07 8.91
N ALA A 203 -2.62 -12.74 8.97
CA ALA A 203 -2.54 -11.99 10.23
C ALA A 203 -3.69 -12.32 11.20
N LEU A 204 -4.88 -12.61 10.67
CA LEU A 204 -6.06 -13.00 11.45
C LEU A 204 -6.02 -14.48 11.89
N SER A 205 -5.30 -15.33 11.16
CA SER A 205 -5.29 -16.78 11.36
C SER A 205 -4.07 -17.27 12.12
N GLU A 206 -2.96 -16.54 12.07
CA GLU A 206 -1.69 -16.93 12.67
C GLU A 206 -1.45 -16.23 14.02
N PRO A 207 -1.65 -16.89 15.16
CA PRO A 207 -1.31 -16.32 16.46
C PRO A 207 0.14 -15.86 16.52
N GLY A 208 0.37 -14.69 17.08
CA GLY A 208 1.72 -14.14 17.24
C GLY A 208 2.33 -13.51 15.96
N ALA A 209 1.57 -13.33 14.88
CA ALA A 209 2.08 -12.72 13.64
C ALA A 209 2.61 -11.29 13.89
N ARG A 210 1.88 -10.48 14.66
CA ARG A 210 2.29 -9.12 15.03
C ARG A 210 3.54 -9.13 15.91
N GLU A 211 3.58 -9.99 16.92
CA GLU A 211 4.73 -10.15 17.83
C GLU A 211 5.99 -10.60 17.08
N ARG A 212 5.84 -11.51 16.10
CA ARG A 212 6.97 -11.89 15.22
C ARG A 212 7.49 -10.69 14.44
N PHE A 213 6.59 -9.92 13.82
CA PHE A 213 6.98 -8.71 13.09
C PHE A 213 7.71 -7.72 14.00
N GLU A 214 7.16 -7.40 15.18
CA GLU A 214 7.77 -6.48 16.13
C GLU A 214 9.13 -7.01 16.65
N ALA A 215 9.30 -8.33 16.71
CA ALA A 215 10.57 -8.99 17.01
C ALA A 215 11.53 -9.09 15.81
N ARG A 216 11.23 -8.44 14.67
CA ARG A 216 12.03 -8.45 13.43
C ARG A 216 12.16 -9.84 12.80
N LEU A 217 11.14 -10.66 12.93
CA LEU A 217 11.01 -11.96 12.28
C LEU A 217 9.99 -11.87 11.14
N LYS A 218 10.00 -12.86 10.25
CA LYS A 218 8.95 -12.98 9.22
C LYS A 218 7.58 -13.09 9.91
N PRO A 219 6.64 -12.18 9.60
CA PRO A 219 5.35 -12.12 10.29
C PRO A 219 4.46 -13.33 9.97
N PHE A 220 4.45 -13.75 8.72
CA PHE A 220 3.57 -14.80 8.22
C PHE A 220 4.37 -16.07 7.93
N THR A 221 3.97 -17.19 8.54
CA THR A 221 4.69 -18.47 8.41
C THR A 221 4.18 -19.28 7.23
N GLY A 222 2.94 -19.07 6.83
CA GLY A 222 2.28 -19.78 5.72
C GLY A 222 2.17 -18.98 4.42
N LEU A 223 2.66 -17.74 4.40
CA LEU A 223 2.56 -16.84 3.25
C LEU A 223 3.96 -16.34 2.85
N GLY A 224 4.36 -16.63 1.61
CA GLY A 224 5.56 -16.03 1.02
C GLY A 224 5.32 -14.58 0.64
N GLY A 225 6.26 -13.71 1.00
CA GLY A 225 6.32 -12.34 0.51
C GLY A 225 7.21 -12.25 -0.73
N GLU A 226 7.01 -11.21 -1.50
CA GLU A 226 7.82 -10.89 -2.68
C GLU A 226 8.78 -9.77 -2.32
N GLU A 227 10.06 -9.95 -2.63
CA GLU A 227 11.05 -8.90 -2.46
C GLU A 227 10.77 -7.79 -3.47
N VAL A 228 10.53 -6.58 -2.98
CA VAL A 228 10.28 -5.42 -3.84
C VAL A 228 11.63 -4.76 -4.18
N THR A 229 11.95 -4.74 -5.47
CA THR A 229 13.06 -3.95 -5.98
C THR A 229 12.68 -2.47 -5.92
N ALA A 230 13.48 -1.65 -5.25
CA ALA A 230 13.21 -0.23 -5.14
C ALA A 230 13.50 0.48 -6.47
N GLU A 231 12.56 1.31 -6.94
CA GLU A 231 12.69 2.04 -8.21
C GLU A 231 13.80 3.12 -8.15
N PHE A 232 14.06 3.67 -6.96
CA PHE A 232 15.02 4.72 -6.72
C PHE A 232 16.19 4.29 -5.83
N ASP A 233 16.48 2.98 -5.75
CA ASP A 233 17.47 2.40 -4.84
C ASP A 233 18.88 3.04 -5.03
N ASP A 234 19.26 3.28 -6.28
CA ASP A 234 20.52 3.91 -6.63
C ASP A 234 20.63 5.40 -6.20
N LEU A 235 19.53 6.01 -5.78
CA LEU A 235 19.44 7.42 -5.39
C LEU A 235 19.35 7.62 -3.88
N GLY A 236 19.10 6.56 -3.14
CA GLY A 236 18.88 6.57 -1.69
C GLY A 236 20.16 6.62 -0.84
N PRO A 237 19.99 6.75 0.48
CA PRO A 237 21.06 6.67 1.45
C PRO A 237 21.59 5.24 1.64
#